data_1cd6cf64bf7e0e5ffae1b6def798aa3a
#
_entry.id   1cd6cf64bf7e0e5ffae1b6def798aa3a
#
_cell.length_a   1.000
_cell.length_b   1.000
_cell.length_c   1.000
_cell.angle_alpha   90.00
_cell.angle_beta   90.00
_cell.angle_gamma   90.00
#
_symmetry.space_group_name_H-M   'P 1'
#
loop_
_entity.id
_entity.type
_entity.pdbx_description
1 polymer ?
#
loop_
_entity_poly.entity_id
_entity_poly.type
_entity_poly.pdbx_seq_one_letter_code
_entity_poly.pdbx_strand_id
1 'polypeptide(L)'
;MGPDVAPGPAGDDAQAGPSPAGGALGAGPSTATALRILLVYATRHGSTREVADAVAEELRAAGHEVDQRPAAEAPGPAGYDAVVVGGPMIMGWRREAVRYVTRQRADLEKLPTALFITAASLTETGETDVQGVPIVKDPWLAKKPRDAAKLRYRERYALPSHYLGDILDACAPLRPRSVAFFAGSLDLTTMNIFEKLFVLLVVGATPGDGRNWKAIREWGAGLGETLQA
;
A
#
# COMPACT_ATOMS: atom_id res chain seq x y z
N MET A 1 6.19 -11.48 81.37
CA MET A 1 4.85 -11.55 81.95
C MET A 1 3.87 -11.80 80.81
N GLY A 2 3.59 -13.07 80.53
CA GLY A 2 2.42 -13.48 79.78
C GLY A 2 1.19 -13.31 80.68
N PRO A 3 0.04 -13.75 80.34
CA PRO A 3 -0.32 -14.98 79.61
C PRO A 3 -1.32 -14.71 78.48
N ASP A 4 -1.44 -15.57 77.52
CA ASP A 4 -2.17 -16.86 77.55
C ASP A 4 -3.60 -16.75 77.04
N VAL A 5 -3.93 -17.65 76.15
CA VAL A 5 -5.17 -18.42 75.91
C VAL A 5 -5.67 -18.41 74.48
N ALA A 6 -5.45 -19.55 73.82
CA ALA A 6 -6.29 -20.13 72.78
C ALA A 6 -7.58 -20.73 73.40
N PRO A 7 -8.50 -21.45 72.70
CA PRO A 7 -8.69 -21.80 71.30
C PRO A 7 -10.14 -21.66 70.81
N GLY A 8 -10.30 -21.91 69.48
CA GLY A 8 -11.35 -22.46 68.66
C GLY A 8 -12.86 -22.32 69.00
N PRO A 9 -13.79 -22.73 68.11
CA PRO A 9 -13.71 -23.83 67.18
C PRO A 9 -14.33 -23.57 65.75
N ALA A 10 -14.26 -24.64 65.03
CA ALA A 10 -14.80 -24.98 63.70
C ALA A 10 -16.27 -24.64 63.42
N GLY A 11 -16.59 -24.54 62.16
CA GLY A 11 -17.89 -24.57 61.52
C GLY A 11 -17.75 -24.04 60.12
N ASP A 12 -17.69 -24.80 59.24
CA ASP A 12 -18.57 -25.57 58.35
C ASP A 12 -18.96 -24.81 57.08
N ASP A 13 -18.67 -25.51 55.99
CA ASP A 13 -19.45 -25.64 54.79
C ASP A 13 -20.03 -24.40 54.12
N ALA A 14 -19.62 -24.17 52.90
CA ALA A 14 -20.56 -24.20 51.77
C ALA A 14 -20.03 -23.66 50.46
N GLN A 15 -20.09 -24.52 49.52
CA GLN A 15 -20.49 -24.27 48.15
C GLN A 15 -19.59 -23.45 47.23
N ALA A 16 -18.84 -24.21 46.45
CA ALA A 16 -18.35 -23.87 45.16
C ALA A 16 -19.52 -23.50 44.22
N GLY A 17 -19.61 -22.22 43.87
CA GLY A 17 -20.41 -21.76 42.76
C GLY A 17 -19.63 -21.91 41.45
N PRO A 18 -20.28 -22.33 40.35
CA PRO A 18 -19.56 -22.49 39.10
C PRO A 18 -19.15 -21.14 38.53
N SER A 19 -17.88 -21.01 38.21
CA SER A 19 -17.31 -19.92 37.42
C SER A 19 -18.00 -19.87 36.04
N PRO A 20 -18.52 -18.73 35.61
CA PRO A 20 -18.98 -18.64 34.23
C PRO A 20 -17.78 -18.69 33.31
N ALA A 21 -17.73 -19.74 32.52
CA ALA A 21 -16.83 -19.85 31.40
C ALA A 21 -17.01 -18.61 30.51
N GLY A 22 -16.08 -17.70 30.56
CA GLY A 22 -15.95 -16.59 29.61
C GLY A 22 -15.75 -17.20 28.24
N GLY A 23 -16.82 -17.22 27.45
CA GLY A 23 -16.75 -17.56 26.05
C GLY A 23 -15.80 -16.57 25.37
N ALA A 24 -14.63 -17.04 25.02
CA ALA A 24 -13.83 -16.41 23.98
C ALA A 24 -14.69 -16.40 22.73
N LEU A 25 -15.28 -15.23 22.42
CA LEU A 25 -15.79 -14.96 21.08
C LEU A 25 -14.57 -15.02 20.15
N GLY A 26 -14.30 -16.21 19.65
CA GLY A 26 -13.43 -16.41 18.52
C GLY A 26 -13.99 -15.53 17.40
N ALA A 27 -13.25 -14.51 17.00
CA ALA A 27 -13.46 -13.86 15.73
C ALA A 27 -13.35 -14.99 14.69
N GLY A 28 -14.50 -15.45 14.21
CA GLY A 28 -14.56 -16.41 13.11
C GLY A 28 -13.82 -15.79 11.91
N PRO A 29 -13.17 -16.59 11.07
CA PRO A 29 -12.55 -16.08 9.88
C PRO A 29 -13.60 -15.30 9.10
N SER A 30 -13.33 -14.04 8.83
CA SER A 30 -14.13 -13.24 7.89
C SER A 30 -14.27 -14.09 6.63
N THR A 31 -15.50 -14.40 6.23
CA THR A 31 -15.80 -15.20 5.01
C THR A 31 -15.61 -14.33 3.77
N ALA A 32 -14.52 -13.58 3.72
CA ALA A 32 -14.14 -12.86 2.52
C ALA A 32 -13.87 -13.88 1.41
N THR A 33 -14.56 -13.75 0.30
CA THR A 33 -14.37 -14.64 -0.85
C THR A 33 -12.93 -14.51 -1.36
N ALA A 34 -12.25 -15.64 -1.52
CA ALA A 34 -10.92 -15.64 -2.10
C ALA A 34 -10.96 -15.06 -3.53
N LEU A 35 -10.20 -14.02 -3.79
CA LEU A 35 -10.07 -13.40 -5.10
C LEU A 35 -8.86 -13.97 -5.83
N ARG A 36 -8.98 -14.10 -7.14
CA ARG A 36 -7.85 -14.29 -8.05
C ARG A 36 -7.38 -12.94 -8.57
N ILE A 37 -6.22 -12.48 -8.10
CA ILE A 37 -5.71 -11.13 -8.32
C ILE A 37 -4.51 -11.16 -9.27
N LEU A 38 -4.56 -10.34 -10.32
CA LEU A 38 -3.40 -10.08 -11.16
C LEU A 38 -2.65 -8.85 -10.63
N LEU A 39 -1.44 -9.06 -10.13
CA LEU A 39 -0.55 -7.97 -9.71
C LEU A 39 0.50 -7.70 -10.78
N VAL A 40 0.38 -6.55 -11.43
CA VAL A 40 1.28 -6.12 -12.49
C VAL A 40 2.22 -5.04 -11.98
N TYR A 41 3.51 -5.16 -12.23
CA TYR A 41 4.47 -4.14 -11.82
C TYR A 41 5.43 -3.74 -12.93
N ALA A 42 5.78 -2.46 -12.98
CA ALA A 42 6.89 -1.95 -13.75
C ALA A 42 8.03 -1.56 -12.79
N THR A 43 9.27 -1.84 -13.17
CA THR A 43 10.44 -1.47 -12.37
C THR A 43 11.62 -1.16 -13.28
N ARG A 44 12.56 -0.34 -12.81
CA ARG A 44 13.81 -0.07 -13.52
C ARG A 44 15.03 -0.69 -12.83
N HIS A 45 15.07 -0.56 -11.50
CA HIS A 45 16.20 -1.00 -10.68
C HIS A 45 15.77 -1.99 -9.57
N GLY A 46 14.60 -2.61 -9.71
CA GLY A 46 14.12 -3.67 -8.80
C GLY A 46 13.29 -3.19 -7.61
N SER A 47 13.44 -1.95 -7.12
CA SER A 47 12.79 -1.53 -5.87
C SER A 47 11.25 -1.62 -5.89
N THR A 48 10.62 -1.32 -7.02
CA THR A 48 9.14 -1.45 -7.16
C THR A 48 8.73 -2.92 -7.21
N ARG A 49 9.57 -3.83 -7.71
CA ARG A 49 9.32 -5.27 -7.66
C ARG A 49 9.24 -5.76 -6.22
N GLU A 50 10.20 -5.35 -5.38
CA GLU A 50 10.21 -5.74 -3.97
C GLU A 50 8.98 -5.21 -3.21
N VAL A 51 8.48 -4.01 -3.56
CA VAL A 51 7.18 -3.51 -3.06
C VAL A 51 6.03 -4.39 -3.54
N ALA A 52 6.02 -4.78 -4.81
CA ALA A 52 5.02 -5.70 -5.35
C ALA A 52 5.07 -7.08 -4.68
N ASP A 53 6.29 -7.59 -4.39
CA ASP A 53 6.48 -8.84 -3.65
C ASP A 53 5.83 -8.76 -2.27
N ALA A 54 6.06 -7.68 -1.50
CA ALA A 54 5.48 -7.49 -0.18
C ALA A 54 3.95 -7.37 -0.21
N VAL A 55 3.40 -6.62 -1.18
CA VAL A 55 1.93 -6.52 -1.36
C VAL A 55 1.32 -7.88 -1.71
N ALA A 56 1.97 -8.65 -2.59
CA ALA A 56 1.52 -9.98 -2.96
C ALA A 56 1.57 -10.97 -1.79
N GLU A 57 2.59 -10.87 -0.93
CA GLU A 57 2.68 -11.67 0.30
C GLU A 57 1.48 -11.41 1.22
N GLU A 58 1.14 -10.15 1.47
CA GLU A 58 0.00 -9.79 2.32
C GLU A 58 -1.35 -10.25 1.74
N LEU A 59 -1.56 -10.08 0.42
CA LEU A 59 -2.76 -10.57 -0.25
C LEU A 59 -2.87 -12.09 -0.17
N ARG A 60 -1.77 -12.84 -0.34
CA ARG A 60 -1.76 -14.30 -0.17
C ARG A 60 -2.02 -14.70 1.28
N ALA A 61 -1.45 -13.98 2.25
CA ALA A 61 -1.70 -14.20 3.67
C ALA A 61 -3.17 -13.97 4.05
N ALA A 62 -3.86 -13.05 3.34
CA ALA A 62 -5.29 -12.83 3.46
C ALA A 62 -6.16 -13.88 2.72
N GLY A 63 -5.55 -14.90 2.09
CA GLY A 63 -6.26 -16.01 1.44
C GLY A 63 -6.58 -15.79 -0.04
N HIS A 64 -6.01 -14.77 -0.69
CA HIS A 64 -6.19 -14.53 -2.12
C HIS A 64 -5.17 -15.29 -2.98
N GLU A 65 -5.55 -15.64 -4.21
CA GLU A 65 -4.63 -16.15 -5.23
C GLU A 65 -4.00 -14.97 -5.97
N VAL A 66 -2.68 -14.84 -5.98
CA VAL A 66 -1.99 -13.72 -6.63
C VAL A 66 -1.05 -14.20 -7.71
N ASP A 67 -1.34 -13.83 -8.95
CA ASP A 67 -0.43 -13.95 -10.11
C ASP A 67 0.31 -12.63 -10.30
N GLN A 68 1.61 -12.65 -10.03
CA GLN A 68 2.46 -11.45 -10.09
C GLN A 68 3.30 -11.44 -11.36
N ARG A 69 3.19 -10.37 -12.16
CA ARG A 69 3.85 -10.28 -13.47
C ARG A 69 4.51 -8.92 -13.69
N PRO A 70 5.69 -8.88 -14.33
CA PRO A 70 6.21 -7.63 -14.87
C PRO A 70 5.29 -7.11 -16.00
N ALA A 71 5.08 -5.80 -16.07
CA ALA A 71 4.13 -5.17 -17.01
C ALA A 71 4.41 -5.46 -18.50
N ALA A 72 5.68 -5.75 -18.84
CA ALA A 72 6.06 -6.12 -20.20
C ALA A 72 5.54 -7.52 -20.61
N GLU A 73 5.31 -8.41 -19.64
CA GLU A 73 4.96 -9.82 -19.83
C GLU A 73 3.57 -10.14 -19.27
N ALA A 74 2.91 -9.15 -18.67
CA ALA A 74 1.62 -9.36 -18.02
C ALA A 74 0.53 -9.70 -19.05
N PRO A 75 -0.29 -10.74 -18.76
CA PRO A 75 -1.44 -11.09 -19.59
C PRO A 75 -2.54 -10.03 -19.51
N GLY A 76 -3.59 -10.17 -20.31
CA GLY A 76 -4.83 -9.42 -20.11
C GLY A 76 -5.52 -9.85 -18.81
N PRO A 77 -6.42 -9.00 -18.27
CA PRO A 77 -7.06 -9.26 -16.99
C PRO A 77 -8.19 -10.29 -17.03
N ALA A 78 -8.45 -10.91 -18.18
CA ALA A 78 -9.50 -11.90 -18.31
C ALA A 78 -9.24 -13.12 -17.40
N GLY A 79 -10.25 -13.52 -16.62
CA GLY A 79 -10.18 -14.63 -15.68
C GLY A 79 -9.57 -14.28 -14.32
N TYR A 80 -9.32 -13.00 -14.04
CA TYR A 80 -9.02 -12.48 -12.71
C TYR A 80 -10.24 -11.72 -12.15
N ASP A 81 -10.34 -11.68 -10.84
CA ASP A 81 -11.42 -10.98 -10.12
C ASP A 81 -11.05 -9.52 -9.83
N ALA A 82 -9.75 -9.22 -9.74
CA ALA A 82 -9.23 -7.88 -9.48
C ALA A 82 -7.82 -7.70 -10.05
N VAL A 83 -7.41 -6.44 -10.21
CA VAL A 83 -6.08 -6.10 -10.73
C VAL A 83 -5.40 -5.05 -9.86
N VAL A 84 -4.13 -5.26 -9.58
CA VAL A 84 -3.26 -4.28 -8.92
C VAL A 84 -2.15 -3.89 -9.88
N VAL A 85 -1.92 -2.60 -10.12
CA VAL A 85 -0.84 -2.15 -10.99
C VAL A 85 0.10 -1.22 -10.25
N GLY A 86 1.40 -1.54 -10.28
CA GLY A 86 2.45 -0.75 -9.62
C GLY A 86 3.53 -0.23 -10.56
N GLY A 87 4.05 0.95 -10.26
CA GLY A 87 5.15 1.51 -11.04
C GLY A 87 5.84 2.70 -10.36
N PRO A 88 7.11 2.94 -10.72
CA PRO A 88 7.84 4.09 -10.19
C PRO A 88 7.43 5.38 -10.92
N MET A 89 7.37 6.48 -10.15
CA MET A 89 7.20 7.83 -10.63
C MET A 89 8.57 8.52 -10.72
N ILE A 90 9.11 8.57 -11.93
CA ILE A 90 10.36 9.28 -12.24
C ILE A 90 10.12 10.07 -13.53
N MET A 91 9.83 11.38 -13.43
CA MET A 91 9.43 12.22 -14.56
C MET A 91 8.19 11.66 -15.32
N GLY A 92 7.18 11.25 -14.58
CA GLY A 92 6.01 10.54 -15.06
C GLY A 92 6.01 9.08 -14.63
N TRP A 93 4.84 8.47 -14.67
CA TRP A 93 4.71 7.06 -14.34
C TRP A 93 5.39 6.19 -15.40
N ARG A 94 5.97 5.07 -14.96
CA ARG A 94 6.74 4.21 -15.84
C ARG A 94 5.96 3.80 -17.08
N ARG A 95 6.56 3.96 -18.25
CA ARG A 95 5.90 3.75 -19.56
C ARG A 95 5.29 2.36 -19.71
N GLU A 96 5.91 1.33 -19.16
CA GLU A 96 5.42 -0.04 -19.21
C GLU A 96 4.11 -0.19 -18.43
N ALA A 97 4.00 0.44 -17.26
CA ALA A 97 2.76 0.47 -16.48
C ALA A 97 1.66 1.25 -17.23
N VAL A 98 1.97 2.44 -17.76
CA VAL A 98 1.04 3.25 -18.56
C VAL A 98 0.55 2.45 -19.76
N ARG A 99 1.46 1.82 -20.51
CA ARG A 99 1.09 1.01 -21.69
C ARG A 99 0.18 -0.16 -21.32
N TYR A 100 0.46 -0.83 -20.21
CA TYR A 100 -0.37 -1.93 -19.75
C TYR A 100 -1.79 -1.44 -19.45
N VAL A 101 -1.94 -0.41 -18.62
CA VAL A 101 -3.26 0.12 -18.24
C VAL A 101 -4.00 0.67 -19.46
N THR A 102 -3.34 1.43 -20.31
CA THR A 102 -3.98 1.99 -21.53
C THR A 102 -4.43 0.89 -22.49
N ARG A 103 -3.63 -0.16 -22.69
CA ARG A 103 -3.96 -1.28 -23.57
C ARG A 103 -5.12 -2.11 -23.03
N GLN A 104 -5.18 -2.30 -21.73
CA GLN A 104 -6.17 -3.15 -21.06
C GLN A 104 -7.35 -2.37 -20.48
N ARG A 105 -7.45 -1.05 -20.70
CA ARG A 105 -8.40 -0.17 -20.01
C ARG A 105 -9.85 -0.65 -20.07
N ALA A 106 -10.31 -1.15 -21.22
CA ALA A 106 -11.69 -1.61 -21.41
C ALA A 106 -12.06 -2.84 -20.55
N ASP A 107 -11.08 -3.67 -20.25
CA ASP A 107 -11.26 -4.82 -19.38
C ASP A 107 -11.00 -4.46 -17.90
N LEU A 108 -10.05 -3.57 -17.63
CA LEU A 108 -9.79 -3.05 -16.28
C LEU A 108 -10.96 -2.23 -15.74
N GLU A 109 -11.72 -1.55 -16.61
CA GLU A 109 -12.92 -0.79 -16.21
C GLU A 109 -14.01 -1.70 -15.60
N LYS A 110 -14.03 -2.97 -15.98
CA LYS A 110 -15.01 -3.96 -15.51
C LYS A 110 -14.61 -4.63 -14.20
N LEU A 111 -13.38 -4.40 -13.75
CA LEU A 111 -12.79 -5.09 -12.60
C LEU A 111 -12.38 -4.10 -11.51
N PRO A 112 -12.52 -4.48 -10.24
CA PRO A 112 -11.88 -3.76 -9.15
C PRO A 112 -10.38 -3.61 -9.42
N THR A 113 -9.91 -2.37 -9.41
CA THR A 113 -8.51 -2.06 -9.71
C THR A 113 -7.91 -1.20 -8.61
N ALA A 114 -6.67 -1.45 -8.23
CA ALA A 114 -5.89 -0.59 -7.36
C ALA A 114 -4.53 -0.27 -7.97
N LEU A 115 -3.96 0.86 -7.61
CA LEU A 115 -2.65 1.27 -8.08
C LEU A 115 -1.71 1.50 -6.90
N PHE A 116 -0.40 1.27 -7.11
CA PHE A 116 0.60 1.81 -6.21
C PHE A 116 1.74 2.50 -6.99
N ILE A 117 2.23 3.58 -6.41
CA ILE A 117 3.23 4.43 -7.02
C ILE A 117 4.42 4.51 -6.07
N THR A 118 5.61 4.10 -6.53
CA THR A 118 6.83 4.35 -5.78
C THR A 118 7.46 5.65 -6.25
N ALA A 119 7.71 6.58 -5.34
CA ALA A 119 8.22 7.91 -5.64
C ALA A 119 9.39 8.30 -4.74
N ALA A 120 10.14 9.31 -5.16
CA ALA A 120 11.24 9.87 -4.38
C ALA A 120 10.78 10.98 -3.40
N SER A 121 9.63 11.57 -3.65
CA SER A 121 9.03 12.62 -2.82
C SER A 121 7.52 12.72 -3.07
N LEU A 122 6.79 13.18 -2.06
CA LEU A 122 5.38 13.53 -2.15
C LEU A 122 5.15 14.78 -1.31
N THR A 123 4.42 15.78 -1.83
CA THR A 123 4.09 16.98 -1.10
C THR A 123 2.76 16.79 -0.37
N GLU A 124 2.78 16.96 0.96
CA GLU A 124 1.60 16.84 1.80
C GLU A 124 0.79 18.13 1.78
N THR A 125 -0.39 18.08 1.21
CA THR A 125 -1.34 19.21 1.08
C THR A 125 -2.71 18.91 1.68
N GLY A 126 -2.86 17.79 2.39
CA GLY A 126 -4.15 17.37 2.96
C GLY A 126 -5.08 16.67 1.95
N GLU A 127 -4.65 16.49 0.69
CA GLU A 127 -5.44 15.72 -0.29
C GLU A 127 -5.68 14.30 0.21
N THR A 128 -6.93 13.85 0.19
CA THR A 128 -7.35 12.48 0.55
C THR A 128 -7.82 11.69 -0.66
N ASP A 129 -8.05 12.38 -1.76
CA ASP A 129 -8.42 11.81 -3.04
C ASP A 129 -7.86 12.67 -4.19
N VAL A 130 -7.84 12.09 -5.39
CA VAL A 130 -7.57 12.79 -6.65
C VAL A 130 -8.64 12.41 -7.65
N GLN A 131 -9.39 13.38 -8.14
CA GLN A 131 -10.52 13.17 -9.05
C GLN A 131 -11.55 12.16 -8.49
N GLY A 132 -11.76 12.13 -7.16
CA GLY A 132 -12.66 11.20 -6.48
C GLY A 132 -12.08 9.80 -6.26
N VAL A 133 -10.82 9.56 -6.61
CA VAL A 133 -10.12 8.29 -6.33
C VAL A 133 -9.38 8.40 -4.99
N PRO A 134 -9.69 7.55 -3.99
CA PRO A 134 -9.05 7.60 -2.68
C PRO A 134 -7.56 7.33 -2.78
N ILE A 135 -6.76 8.11 -2.03
CA ILE A 135 -5.32 7.95 -1.97
C ILE A 135 -4.82 7.61 -0.57
N VAL A 136 -3.83 6.73 -0.50
CA VAL A 136 -3.07 6.39 0.70
C VAL A 136 -1.65 6.92 0.54
N LYS A 137 -1.18 7.68 1.51
CA LYS A 137 0.15 8.30 1.48
C LYS A 137 1.02 7.71 2.57
N ASP A 138 2.16 7.19 2.18
CA ASP A 138 3.20 6.78 3.13
C ASP A 138 3.67 8.02 3.93
N PRO A 139 3.56 8.01 5.27
CA PRO A 139 3.97 9.16 6.08
C PRO A 139 5.48 9.45 6.03
N TRP A 140 6.31 8.50 5.62
CA TRP A 140 7.75 8.76 5.43
C TRP A 140 8.05 9.46 4.10
N LEU A 141 7.20 9.23 3.09
CA LEU A 141 7.31 9.87 1.79
C LEU A 141 6.73 11.29 1.79
N ALA A 142 5.54 11.46 2.40
CA ALA A 142 4.78 12.70 2.39
C ALA A 142 5.42 13.76 3.31
N LYS A 143 5.82 14.88 2.74
CA LYS A 143 6.47 15.98 3.46
C LYS A 143 5.68 17.27 3.32
N LYS A 144 5.47 17.98 4.41
CA LYS A 144 4.83 19.30 4.39
C LYS A 144 5.67 20.26 3.55
N PRO A 145 5.03 21.08 2.68
CA PRO A 145 5.73 22.10 1.92
C PRO A 145 6.29 23.16 2.87
N ARG A 146 7.35 23.84 2.43
CA ARG A 146 7.95 24.93 3.22
C ARG A 146 7.00 26.10 3.41
N ASP A 147 6.20 26.40 2.38
CA ASP A 147 5.17 27.43 2.37
C ASP A 147 3.95 26.87 1.61
N ALA A 148 2.88 26.60 2.34
CA ALA A 148 1.66 26.03 1.74
C ALA A 148 0.96 27.01 0.77
N ALA A 149 1.14 28.34 0.95
CA ALA A 149 0.57 29.36 0.07
C ALA A 149 1.38 29.54 -1.22
N LYS A 150 2.68 29.14 -1.20
CA LYS A 150 3.58 29.33 -2.34
C LYS A 150 4.48 28.12 -2.56
N LEU A 151 3.90 27.07 -3.15
CA LEU A 151 4.64 25.86 -3.47
C LEU A 151 5.77 26.14 -4.47
N ARG A 152 6.95 25.60 -4.20
CA ARG A 152 8.08 25.60 -5.13
C ARG A 152 7.79 24.65 -6.31
N TYR A 153 8.53 24.80 -7.40
CA TYR A 153 8.36 23.95 -8.59
C TYR A 153 8.40 22.45 -8.25
N ARG A 154 9.36 22.01 -7.44
CA ARG A 154 9.48 20.59 -7.02
C ARG A 154 8.32 20.13 -6.15
N GLU A 155 7.82 21.00 -5.25
CA GLU A 155 6.69 20.71 -4.38
C GLU A 155 5.40 20.57 -5.21
N ARG A 156 5.19 21.45 -6.20
CA ARG A 156 4.05 21.36 -7.12
C ARG A 156 4.13 20.10 -7.98
N TYR A 157 5.33 19.75 -8.46
CA TYR A 157 5.53 18.54 -9.25
C TYR A 157 5.24 17.27 -8.44
N ALA A 158 5.53 17.26 -7.14
CA ALA A 158 5.33 16.13 -6.24
C ALA A 158 3.95 16.13 -5.55
N LEU A 159 2.97 16.87 -6.03
CA LEU A 159 1.60 16.78 -5.54
C LEU A 159 0.96 15.43 -5.93
N PRO A 160 0.16 14.81 -5.05
CA PRO A 160 -0.64 13.63 -5.42
C PRO A 160 -1.48 13.88 -6.67
N SER A 161 -2.16 15.02 -6.74
CA SER A 161 -2.96 15.44 -7.89
C SER A 161 -2.16 15.54 -9.19
N HIS A 162 -0.90 16.00 -9.14
CA HIS A 162 -0.05 16.05 -10.32
C HIS A 162 0.42 14.66 -10.76
N TYR A 163 0.86 13.82 -9.81
CA TYR A 163 1.32 12.47 -10.13
C TYR A 163 0.22 11.57 -10.66
N LEU A 164 -0.96 11.64 -10.05
CA LEU A 164 -2.06 10.75 -10.37
C LEU A 164 -2.98 11.30 -11.47
N GLY A 165 -3.10 12.62 -11.59
CA GLY A 165 -3.96 13.26 -12.58
C GLY A 165 -3.69 12.77 -14.00
N ASP A 166 -2.45 12.86 -14.46
CA ASP A 166 -2.03 12.41 -15.78
C ASP A 166 -2.29 10.90 -16.01
N ILE A 167 -2.14 10.10 -14.94
CA ILE A 167 -2.41 8.66 -14.99
C ILE A 167 -3.91 8.40 -15.16
N LEU A 168 -4.75 9.07 -14.36
CA LEU A 168 -6.19 8.91 -14.42
C LEU A 168 -6.76 9.40 -15.75
N ASP A 169 -6.25 10.53 -16.26
CA ASP A 169 -6.66 11.06 -17.57
C ASP A 169 -6.29 10.10 -18.72
N ALA A 170 -5.07 9.53 -18.69
CA ALA A 170 -4.62 8.55 -19.67
C ALA A 170 -5.38 7.22 -19.60
N CYS A 171 -5.92 6.87 -18.45
CA CYS A 171 -6.60 5.60 -18.18
C CYS A 171 -8.13 5.73 -18.15
N ALA A 172 -8.66 6.95 -18.33
CA ALA A 172 -10.11 7.18 -18.31
C ALA A 172 -10.85 6.22 -19.27
N PRO A 173 -11.99 5.66 -18.87
CA PRO A 173 -12.78 5.95 -17.68
C PRO A 173 -12.46 5.12 -16.42
N LEU A 174 -11.34 4.39 -16.40
CA LEU A 174 -10.92 3.58 -15.24
C LEU A 174 -10.92 4.42 -13.94
N ARG A 175 -11.53 3.88 -12.90
CA ARG A 175 -11.55 4.46 -11.54
C ARG A 175 -11.01 3.44 -10.54
N PRO A 176 -9.71 3.50 -10.19
CA PRO A 176 -9.16 2.63 -9.18
C PRO A 176 -9.86 2.84 -7.83
N ARG A 177 -10.07 1.76 -7.08
CA ARG A 177 -10.66 1.81 -5.73
C ARG A 177 -9.71 2.38 -4.68
N SER A 178 -8.41 2.25 -4.91
CA SER A 178 -7.37 2.79 -4.04
C SER A 178 -6.11 3.07 -4.84
N VAL A 179 -5.40 4.14 -4.49
CA VAL A 179 -4.06 4.43 -5.00
C VAL A 179 -3.14 4.72 -3.82
N ALA A 180 -2.05 3.94 -3.70
CA ALA A 180 -1.05 4.15 -2.65
C ALA A 180 0.23 4.79 -3.20
N PHE A 181 0.78 5.72 -2.43
CA PHE A 181 2.10 6.32 -2.69
C PHE A 181 3.09 5.85 -1.63
N PHE A 182 4.15 5.19 -2.06
CA PHE A 182 5.21 4.68 -1.20
C PHE A 182 6.55 5.31 -1.57
N ALA A 183 7.44 5.44 -0.60
CA ALA A 183 8.82 5.75 -0.88
C ALA A 183 9.48 4.60 -1.64
N GLY A 184 10.37 4.93 -2.58
CA GLY A 184 11.21 3.98 -3.30
C GLY A 184 12.56 3.79 -2.63
N SER A 185 13.36 2.88 -3.17
CA SER A 185 14.79 2.77 -2.90
C SER A 185 15.58 3.37 -4.06
N LEU A 186 16.62 4.13 -3.74
CA LEU A 186 17.49 4.79 -4.68
C LEU A 186 18.92 4.24 -4.52
N ASP A 187 19.26 3.28 -5.35
CA ASP A 187 20.60 2.73 -5.40
C ASP A 187 21.40 3.39 -6.53
N LEU A 188 22.32 4.29 -6.15
CA LEU A 188 23.19 4.96 -7.11
C LEU A 188 24.17 4.02 -7.82
N THR A 189 24.43 2.84 -7.28
CA THR A 189 25.40 1.89 -7.90
C THR A 189 24.87 1.35 -9.22
N THR A 190 23.55 1.19 -9.33
CA THR A 190 22.87 0.66 -10.52
C THR A 190 22.56 1.71 -11.59
N MET A 191 22.84 3.00 -11.30
CA MET A 191 22.52 4.12 -12.17
C MET A 191 23.74 4.56 -12.99
N ASN A 192 23.49 5.00 -14.23
CA ASN A 192 24.53 5.66 -15.03
C ASN A 192 24.82 7.09 -14.50
N ILE A 193 25.90 7.71 -14.96
CA ILE A 193 26.36 9.01 -14.45
C ILE A 193 25.33 10.12 -14.68
N PHE A 194 24.61 10.10 -15.81
CA PHE A 194 23.59 11.11 -16.12
C PHE A 194 22.37 10.96 -15.22
N GLU A 195 21.96 9.73 -14.93
CA GLU A 195 20.88 9.42 -14.00
C GLU A 195 21.23 9.86 -12.57
N LYS A 196 22.45 9.57 -12.12
CA LYS A 196 22.97 10.04 -10.82
C LYS A 196 22.89 11.56 -10.70
N LEU A 197 23.41 12.26 -11.71
CA LEU A 197 23.43 13.71 -11.74
C LEU A 197 22.00 14.28 -11.75
N PHE A 198 21.12 13.71 -12.55
CA PHE A 198 19.73 14.11 -12.63
C PHE A 198 19.00 13.92 -11.28
N VAL A 199 19.13 12.74 -10.66
CA VAL A 199 18.51 12.44 -9.37
C VAL A 199 19.03 13.35 -8.27
N LEU A 200 20.32 13.58 -8.19
CA LEU A 200 20.93 14.44 -7.15
C LEU A 200 20.63 15.91 -7.36
N LEU A 201 20.73 16.43 -8.58
CA LEU A 201 20.60 17.86 -8.85
C LEU A 201 19.16 18.30 -9.15
N VAL A 202 18.39 17.49 -9.86
CA VAL A 202 17.04 17.86 -10.30
C VAL A 202 15.99 17.35 -9.31
N VAL A 203 16.04 16.07 -8.96
CA VAL A 203 15.07 15.48 -8.03
C VAL A 203 15.40 15.84 -6.58
N GLY A 204 16.69 15.92 -6.24
CA GLY A 204 17.14 16.18 -4.87
C GLY A 204 16.81 15.03 -3.92
N ALA A 205 16.72 13.82 -4.44
CA ALA A 205 16.45 12.64 -3.64
C ALA A 205 17.72 12.17 -2.91
N THR A 206 17.56 11.76 -1.67
CA THR A 206 18.66 11.18 -0.89
C THR A 206 18.83 9.72 -1.27
N PRO A 207 20.08 9.28 -1.59
CA PRO A 207 20.34 7.87 -1.82
C PRO A 207 20.03 7.03 -0.58
N GLY A 208 19.57 5.80 -0.80
CA GLY A 208 19.27 4.85 0.25
C GLY A 208 17.90 4.20 0.08
N ASP A 209 17.56 3.36 1.02
CA ASP A 209 16.25 2.72 1.11
C ASP A 209 15.30 3.58 1.96
N GLY A 210 14.36 4.25 1.30
CA GLY A 210 13.36 5.07 1.95
C GLY A 210 12.03 4.35 2.18
N ARG A 211 11.95 3.06 1.85
CA ARG A 211 10.69 2.30 1.89
C ARG A 211 10.21 2.08 3.32
N ASN A 212 8.96 2.39 3.55
CA ASN A 212 8.24 2.11 4.78
C ASN A 212 7.52 0.76 4.66
N TRP A 213 8.23 -0.31 4.98
CA TRP A 213 7.70 -1.67 4.87
C TRP A 213 6.43 -1.89 5.67
N LYS A 214 6.28 -1.20 6.80
CA LYS A 214 5.06 -1.25 7.60
C LYS A 214 3.87 -0.70 6.82
N ALA A 215 3.98 0.50 6.26
CA ALA A 215 2.90 1.11 5.48
C ALA A 215 2.56 0.30 4.22
N ILE A 216 3.58 -0.26 3.54
CA ILE A 216 3.38 -1.12 2.36
C ILE A 216 2.57 -2.37 2.73
N ARG A 217 2.94 -3.06 3.82
CA ARG A 217 2.26 -4.27 4.27
C ARG A 217 0.86 -3.97 4.81
N GLU A 218 0.67 -2.90 5.59
CA GLU A 218 -0.64 -2.47 6.07
C GLU A 218 -1.61 -2.20 4.91
N TRP A 219 -1.15 -1.52 3.86
CA TRP A 219 -1.97 -1.31 2.67
C TRP A 219 -2.28 -2.63 1.95
N GLY A 220 -1.28 -3.51 1.77
CA GLY A 220 -1.44 -4.83 1.16
C GLY A 220 -2.46 -5.70 1.90
N ALA A 221 -2.41 -5.72 3.23
CA ALA A 221 -3.32 -6.48 4.08
C ALA A 221 -4.79 -6.01 3.97
N GLY A 222 -5.03 -4.68 3.88
CA GLY A 222 -6.37 -4.11 3.71
C GLY A 222 -6.87 -4.10 2.27
N LEU A 223 -6.00 -4.43 1.30
CA LEU A 223 -6.32 -4.27 -0.11
C LEU A 223 -7.38 -5.28 -0.59
N GLY A 224 -7.38 -6.49 -0.04
CA GLY A 224 -8.37 -7.51 -0.38
C GLY A 224 -9.80 -7.05 -0.12
N GLU A 225 -10.06 -6.46 1.05
CA GLU A 225 -11.38 -5.89 1.40
C GLU A 225 -11.73 -4.72 0.47
N THR A 226 -10.77 -3.83 0.19
CA THR A 226 -10.94 -2.70 -0.73
C THR A 226 -11.34 -3.17 -2.14
N LEU A 227 -10.78 -4.27 -2.62
CA LEU A 227 -11.07 -4.82 -3.94
C LEU A 227 -12.41 -5.57 -3.99
N GLN A 228 -12.96 -5.98 -2.85
CA GLN A 228 -14.28 -6.64 -2.74
C GLN A 228 -15.44 -5.65 -2.55
N ALA A 229 -15.17 -4.48 -1.95
CA ALA A 229 -16.16 -3.43 -1.68
C ALA A 229 -16.78 -2.88 -2.96
#